data_b8dddf21b1ad050804595df572691b73
#
_entry.id   b8dddf21b1ad050804595df572691b73
#
_cell.length_a   1.000
_cell.length_b   1.000
_cell.length_c   1.000
_cell.angle_alpha   90.00
_cell.angle_beta   90.00
_cell.angle_gamma   90.00
#
_symmetry.space_group_name_H-M   'P 1'
#
loop_
_entity.id
_entity.type
_entity.pdbx_description
1 polymer ?
#
loop_
_entity_poly.entity_id
_entity_poly.type
_entity_poly.pdbx_seq_one_letter_code
_entity_poly.pdbx_strand_id
1 'polypeptide(L)'
;KGGNYLEALSHTETVVFDKTGTLTNGSFNVVAVHPDAAAEVNPDLILSIAAHAEAYSDHPIAVSVKEAFTGEIDQSRIADVREEGGHGVRAVVDERVVLVGNDKLMREEGIAYHDCELTGTILHVSIDGKYAGHIIIADVVKEDAAECIKRLHAAGVRKTVMLTGDRAEVAKAVAEKLGLDEYHGKLLPEDK
;
A
#
# COMPACT_ATOMS: atom_id res chain seq x y z
N LYS A 1 35.58 -12.70 2.71
CA LYS A 1 35.18 -11.53 1.93
C LYS A 1 36.46 -10.86 1.42
N GLY A 2 36.95 -11.27 0.26
CA GLY A 2 38.24 -10.86 -0.29
C GLY A 2 38.08 -10.26 -1.69
N GLY A 3 39.22 -9.86 -2.32
CA GLY A 3 39.30 -9.24 -3.62
C GLY A 3 38.54 -9.95 -4.74
N ASN A 4 38.46 -11.29 -4.67
CA ASN A 4 37.77 -12.12 -5.66
C ASN A 4 36.28 -11.78 -5.80
N TYR A 5 35.59 -11.32 -4.72
CA TYR A 5 34.20 -10.91 -4.82
C TYR A 5 34.04 -9.55 -5.50
N LEU A 6 35.00 -8.65 -5.31
CA LEU A 6 35.00 -7.36 -6.02
C LEU A 6 35.24 -7.56 -7.51
N GLU A 7 36.14 -8.49 -7.86
CA GLU A 7 36.39 -8.85 -9.25
C GLU A 7 35.16 -9.50 -9.89
N ALA A 8 34.48 -10.43 -9.17
CA ALA A 8 33.23 -11.03 -9.65
C ALA A 8 32.13 -9.99 -9.86
N LEU A 9 32.00 -9.01 -8.95
CA LEU A 9 31.03 -7.89 -9.10
C LEU A 9 31.33 -7.04 -10.34
N SER A 10 32.59 -6.84 -10.71
CA SER A 10 32.95 -6.07 -11.90
C SER A 10 32.53 -6.74 -13.22
N HIS A 11 32.24 -8.03 -13.18
CA HIS A 11 31.75 -8.82 -14.33
C HIS A 11 30.27 -9.15 -14.24
N THR A 12 29.52 -8.47 -13.37
CA THR A 12 28.09 -8.71 -13.22
C THR A 12 27.33 -8.25 -14.46
N GLU A 13 26.68 -9.17 -15.13
CA GLU A 13 25.87 -8.89 -16.32
C GLU A 13 24.37 -8.75 -16.01
N THR A 14 23.89 -9.41 -14.95
CA THR A 14 22.48 -9.39 -14.54
C THR A 14 22.36 -9.07 -13.07
N VAL A 15 21.45 -8.14 -12.73
CA VAL A 15 21.11 -7.82 -11.34
C VAL A 15 19.63 -8.11 -11.12
N VAL A 16 19.37 -8.89 -10.08
CA VAL A 16 18.01 -9.26 -9.67
C VAL A 16 17.65 -8.56 -8.37
N PHE A 17 16.51 -7.90 -8.34
CA PHE A 17 16.01 -7.15 -7.20
C PHE A 17 14.76 -7.79 -6.62
N ASP A 18 14.67 -7.90 -5.32
CA ASP A 18 13.37 -7.99 -4.66
C ASP A 18 12.70 -6.62 -4.69
N LYS A 19 11.37 -6.58 -4.83
CA LYS A 19 10.64 -5.31 -4.83
C LYS A 19 10.61 -4.68 -3.45
N THR A 20 10.02 -5.41 -2.49
CA THR A 20 9.66 -4.88 -1.16
C THR A 20 10.89 -4.67 -0.28
N GLY A 21 11.08 -3.46 0.22
CA GLY A 21 12.22 -3.08 1.05
C GLY A 21 13.54 -2.90 0.30
N THR A 22 13.61 -3.23 -1.02
CA THR A 22 14.79 -3.04 -1.86
C THR A 22 14.58 -1.90 -2.85
N LEU A 23 13.66 -2.06 -3.80
CA LEU A 23 13.26 -1.00 -4.74
C LEU A 23 12.23 -0.04 -4.13
N THR A 24 11.56 -0.47 -3.08
CA THR A 24 10.59 0.29 -2.31
C THR A 24 11.08 0.49 -0.88
N ASN A 25 10.43 1.37 -0.14
CA ASN A 25 10.80 1.66 1.25
C ASN A 25 10.49 0.51 2.22
N GLY A 26 9.66 -0.46 1.81
CA GLY A 26 9.16 -1.51 2.68
C GLY A 26 8.15 -1.01 3.71
N SER A 27 7.67 0.21 3.54
CA SER A 27 6.64 0.84 4.36
C SER A 27 5.38 1.07 3.53
N PHE A 28 4.25 0.75 4.11
CA PHE A 28 2.96 1.08 3.51
C PHE A 28 2.66 2.56 3.73
N ASN A 29 2.22 3.25 2.69
CA ASN A 29 1.83 4.65 2.77
C ASN A 29 0.49 4.86 2.07
N VAL A 30 -0.31 5.79 2.59
CA VAL A 30 -1.50 6.26 1.89
C VAL A 30 -1.04 7.03 0.64
N VAL A 31 -1.41 6.53 -0.54
CA VAL A 31 -1.03 7.13 -1.82
C VAL A 31 -2.19 7.90 -2.46
N ALA A 32 -3.41 7.59 -2.10
CA ALA A 32 -4.60 8.33 -2.53
C ALA A 32 -5.78 8.10 -1.58
N VAL A 33 -6.68 9.07 -1.53
CA VAL A 33 -7.99 8.99 -0.87
C VAL A 33 -9.05 9.42 -1.88
N HIS A 34 -9.98 8.52 -2.17
CA HIS A 34 -11.02 8.75 -3.17
C HIS A 34 -12.41 8.74 -2.51
N PRO A 35 -13.02 9.91 -2.33
CA PRO A 35 -14.41 9.99 -1.92
C PRO A 35 -15.34 9.36 -2.96
N ASP A 36 -16.42 8.77 -2.48
CA ASP A 36 -17.54 8.40 -3.36
C ASP A 36 -18.24 9.64 -3.90
N ALA A 37 -18.55 9.62 -5.19
CA ALA A 37 -19.19 10.79 -5.85
C ALA A 37 -20.59 11.10 -5.31
N ALA A 38 -21.27 10.11 -4.73
CA ALA A 38 -22.60 10.27 -4.13
C ALA A 38 -22.52 10.65 -2.63
N ALA A 39 -21.35 10.60 -2.04
CA ALA A 39 -21.14 10.96 -0.64
C ALA A 39 -20.73 12.44 -0.55
N GLU A 40 -21.39 13.20 0.33
CA GLU A 40 -21.02 14.59 0.62
C GLU A 40 -19.84 14.65 1.61
N VAL A 41 -18.71 14.00 1.23
CA VAL A 41 -17.50 13.92 2.06
C VAL A 41 -16.28 14.31 1.23
N ASN A 42 -15.28 14.88 1.89
CA ASN A 42 -14.00 15.19 1.26
C ASN A 42 -12.91 14.16 1.68
N PRO A 43 -11.75 14.12 0.98
CA PRO A 43 -10.66 13.20 1.31
C PRO A 43 -10.17 13.33 2.75
N ASP A 44 -10.09 14.55 3.28
CA ASP A 44 -9.57 14.82 4.63
C ASP A 44 -10.51 14.24 5.71
N LEU A 45 -11.82 14.31 5.48
CA LEU A 45 -12.80 13.72 6.39
C LEU A 45 -12.71 12.19 6.39
N ILE A 46 -12.59 11.56 5.21
CA ILE A 46 -12.41 10.11 5.09
C ILE A 46 -11.17 9.66 5.85
N LEU A 47 -10.04 10.35 5.63
CA LEU A 47 -8.78 10.03 6.28
C LEU A 47 -8.86 10.24 7.80
N SER A 48 -9.46 11.33 8.25
CA SER A 48 -9.69 11.61 9.67
C SER A 48 -10.51 10.51 10.34
N ILE A 49 -11.66 10.16 9.75
CA ILE A 49 -12.56 9.16 10.30
C ILE A 49 -11.87 7.78 10.34
N ALA A 50 -11.16 7.42 9.27
CA ALA A 50 -10.43 6.15 9.21
C ALA A 50 -9.30 6.11 10.26
N ALA A 51 -8.54 7.19 10.45
CA ALA A 51 -7.49 7.27 11.45
C ALA A 51 -8.03 7.14 12.89
N HIS A 52 -9.19 7.72 13.17
CA HIS A 52 -9.85 7.57 14.47
C HIS A 52 -10.39 6.14 14.66
N ALA A 53 -11.00 5.53 13.64
CA ALA A 53 -11.47 4.14 13.72
C ALA A 53 -10.33 3.15 13.97
N GLU A 54 -9.16 3.39 13.36
CA GLU A 54 -7.95 2.57 13.47
C GLU A 54 -7.03 2.98 14.64
N ALA A 55 -7.49 3.86 15.53
CA ALA A 55 -6.65 4.46 16.58
C ALA A 55 -5.96 3.42 17.47
N TYR A 56 -6.61 2.31 17.74
CA TYR A 56 -6.13 1.25 18.63
C TYR A 56 -5.50 0.06 17.90
N SER A 57 -5.51 0.04 16.57
CA SER A 57 -4.91 -1.04 15.78
C SER A 57 -3.42 -0.79 15.54
N ASP A 58 -2.61 -1.84 15.75
CA ASP A 58 -1.17 -1.87 15.42
C ASP A 58 -0.89 -2.50 14.06
N HIS A 59 -1.93 -2.82 13.29
CA HIS A 59 -1.77 -3.39 11.96
C HIS A 59 -1.02 -2.41 11.04
N PRO A 60 -0.07 -2.84 10.20
CA PRO A 60 0.72 -1.94 9.32
C PRO A 60 -0.12 -0.99 8.46
N ILE A 61 -1.29 -1.45 8.01
CA ILE A 61 -2.26 -0.62 7.26
C ILE A 61 -2.83 0.50 8.14
N ALA A 62 -3.23 0.17 9.39
CA ALA A 62 -3.74 1.14 10.35
C ALA A 62 -2.67 2.19 10.71
N VAL A 63 -1.43 1.75 10.90
CA VAL A 63 -0.29 2.66 11.14
C VAL A 63 -0.14 3.64 9.98
N SER A 64 -0.20 3.15 8.73
CA SER A 64 -0.10 4.00 7.52
C SER A 64 -1.21 5.05 7.46
N VAL A 65 -2.45 4.68 7.83
CA VAL A 65 -3.58 5.60 7.85
C VAL A 65 -3.39 6.67 8.93
N LYS A 66 -2.94 6.25 10.14
CA LYS A 66 -2.66 7.17 11.24
C LYS A 66 -1.53 8.15 10.92
N GLU A 67 -0.45 7.68 10.29
CA GLU A 67 0.68 8.53 9.88
C GLU A 67 0.32 9.51 8.76
N ALA A 68 -0.60 9.14 7.86
CA ALA A 68 -1.06 10.03 6.80
C ALA A 68 -2.00 11.13 7.32
N PHE A 69 -2.67 10.90 8.46
CA PHE A 69 -3.54 11.90 9.06
C PHE A 69 -2.70 12.95 9.80
N THR A 70 -2.74 14.18 9.31
CA THR A 70 -1.96 15.30 9.86
C THR A 70 -2.56 15.94 11.11
N GLY A 71 -3.79 15.57 11.47
CA GLY A 71 -4.47 16.03 12.67
C GLY A 71 -4.11 15.21 13.91
N GLU A 72 -4.63 15.61 15.05
CA GLU A 72 -4.53 14.87 16.30
C GLU A 72 -5.67 13.85 16.42
N ILE A 73 -5.36 12.61 16.80
CA ILE A 73 -6.37 11.59 17.07
C ILE A 73 -6.95 11.84 18.45
N ASP A 74 -8.16 12.34 18.48
CA ASP A 74 -8.90 12.63 19.71
C ASP A 74 -9.69 11.38 20.14
N GLN A 75 -9.21 10.72 21.17
CA GLN A 75 -9.83 9.53 21.72
C GLN A 75 -11.24 9.75 22.27
N SER A 76 -11.58 10.98 22.66
CA SER A 76 -12.94 11.31 23.15
C SER A 76 -14.03 11.20 22.08
N ARG A 77 -13.63 11.24 20.79
CA ARG A 77 -14.51 11.08 19.62
C ARG A 77 -14.80 9.62 19.28
N ILE A 78 -14.09 8.67 19.92
CA ILE A 78 -14.07 7.26 19.57
C ILE A 78 -14.83 6.45 20.62
N ALA A 79 -15.74 5.59 20.17
CA ALA A 79 -16.44 4.64 21.01
C ALA A 79 -16.65 3.31 20.28
N ASP A 80 -16.90 2.24 21.03
CA ASP A 80 -17.33 0.91 20.55
C ASP A 80 -16.46 0.36 19.40
N VAL A 81 -15.13 0.38 19.57
CA VAL A 81 -14.19 -0.15 18.59
C VAL A 81 -14.17 -1.68 18.66
N ARG A 82 -14.37 -2.33 17.51
CA ARG A 82 -14.33 -3.79 17.35
C ARG A 82 -13.52 -4.14 16.10
N GLU A 83 -12.53 -5.01 16.28
CA GLU A 83 -11.82 -5.59 15.14
C GLU A 83 -12.61 -6.78 14.57
N GLU A 84 -12.90 -6.73 13.28
CA GLU A 84 -13.47 -7.83 12.52
C GLU A 84 -12.31 -8.61 11.88
N GLY A 85 -11.93 -9.72 12.49
CA GLY A 85 -10.70 -10.47 12.20
C GLY A 85 -10.42 -10.71 10.71
N GLY A 86 -9.39 -10.06 10.16
CA GLY A 86 -9.00 -10.14 8.75
C GLY A 86 -9.89 -9.36 7.78
N HIS A 87 -10.88 -8.61 8.26
CA HIS A 87 -11.82 -7.86 7.43
C HIS A 87 -11.70 -6.36 7.62
N GLY A 88 -11.40 -5.90 8.84
CA GLY A 88 -11.26 -4.48 9.16
C GLY A 88 -11.71 -4.13 10.57
N VAL A 89 -12.18 -2.91 10.75
CA VAL A 89 -12.59 -2.35 12.04
C VAL A 89 -13.98 -1.72 11.91
N ARG A 90 -14.81 -1.96 12.93
CA ARG A 90 -16.05 -1.23 13.20
C ARG A 90 -15.84 -0.34 14.41
N ALA A 91 -16.19 0.92 14.31
CA ALA A 91 -16.08 1.89 15.40
C ALA A 91 -17.25 2.87 15.38
N VAL A 92 -17.46 3.57 16.48
CA VAL A 92 -18.30 4.77 16.51
C VAL A 92 -17.35 5.97 16.61
N VAL A 93 -17.40 6.86 15.64
CA VAL A 93 -16.60 8.08 15.58
C VAL A 93 -17.56 9.26 15.41
N ASP A 94 -17.51 10.25 16.32
CA ASP A 94 -18.45 11.38 16.35
C ASP A 94 -19.92 10.93 16.33
N GLU A 95 -20.28 9.95 17.16
CA GLU A 95 -21.62 9.36 17.25
C GLU A 95 -22.10 8.64 15.96
N ARG A 96 -21.24 8.49 14.95
CA ARG A 96 -21.53 7.82 13.67
C ARG A 96 -20.90 6.44 13.62
N VAL A 97 -21.63 5.47 13.11
CA VAL A 97 -21.09 4.12 12.89
C VAL A 97 -20.18 4.13 11.67
N VAL A 98 -18.93 3.77 11.87
CA VAL A 98 -17.88 3.76 10.85
C VAL A 98 -17.39 2.32 10.65
N LEU A 99 -17.26 1.91 9.40
CA LEU A 99 -16.58 0.68 9.01
C LEU A 99 -15.36 1.05 8.15
N VAL A 100 -14.23 0.49 8.49
CA VAL A 100 -12.98 0.65 7.75
C VAL A 100 -12.41 -0.74 7.49
N GLY A 101 -12.30 -1.17 6.22
CA GLY A 101 -11.86 -2.52 5.95
C GLY A 101 -11.82 -2.87 4.45
N ASN A 102 -11.65 -4.17 4.20
CA ASN A 102 -11.58 -4.70 2.84
C ASN A 102 -12.99 -4.88 2.21
N ASP A 103 -13.01 -5.33 0.97
CA ASP A 103 -14.24 -5.62 0.21
C ASP A 103 -15.14 -6.67 0.87
N LYS A 104 -14.57 -7.59 1.66
CA LYS A 104 -15.35 -8.62 2.38
C LYS A 104 -16.19 -7.97 3.47
N LEU A 105 -15.61 -7.05 4.26
CA LEU A 105 -16.35 -6.32 5.29
C LEU A 105 -17.54 -5.56 4.67
N MET A 106 -17.33 -4.88 3.54
CA MET A 106 -18.41 -4.15 2.86
C MET A 106 -19.54 -5.09 2.41
N ARG A 107 -19.20 -6.26 1.86
CA ARG A 107 -20.20 -7.28 1.43
C ARG A 107 -20.98 -7.87 2.60
N GLU A 108 -20.30 -8.20 3.70
CA GLU A 108 -20.93 -8.78 4.89
C GLU A 108 -21.92 -7.81 5.53
N GLU A 109 -21.61 -6.54 5.54
CA GLU A 109 -22.45 -5.46 6.03
C GLU A 109 -23.47 -4.94 5.00
N GLY A 110 -23.51 -5.54 3.80
CA GLY A 110 -24.47 -5.20 2.75
C GLY A 110 -24.27 -3.81 2.15
N ILE A 111 -23.05 -3.27 2.20
CA ILE A 111 -22.71 -1.94 1.70
C ILE A 111 -22.24 -2.07 0.24
N ALA A 112 -22.94 -1.38 -0.67
CA ALA A 112 -22.47 -1.25 -2.05
C ALA A 112 -21.22 -0.37 -2.10
N TYR A 113 -20.17 -0.85 -2.74
CA TYR A 113 -18.90 -0.14 -2.89
C TYR A 113 -18.46 -0.15 -4.35
N HIS A 114 -17.49 0.67 -4.70
CA HIS A 114 -16.90 0.70 -6.03
C HIS A 114 -15.56 -0.03 -6.03
N ASP A 115 -15.35 -0.86 -7.05
CA ASP A 115 -14.04 -1.45 -7.33
C ASP A 115 -13.07 -0.35 -7.76
N CYS A 116 -11.82 -0.48 -7.31
CA CYS A 116 -10.74 0.42 -7.70
C CYS A 116 -9.68 -0.36 -8.48
N GLU A 117 -9.36 0.12 -9.67
CA GLU A 117 -8.36 -0.50 -10.55
C GLU A 117 -6.92 -0.13 -10.17
N LEU A 118 -6.74 0.82 -9.24
CA LEU A 118 -5.42 1.26 -8.83
C LEU A 118 -4.71 0.18 -8.02
N THR A 119 -3.39 0.16 -8.17
CA THR A 119 -2.52 -0.81 -7.53
C THR A 119 -2.27 -0.46 -6.07
N GLY A 120 -2.54 -1.40 -5.17
CA GLY A 120 -2.35 -1.22 -3.73
C GLY A 120 -3.36 -2.03 -2.91
N THR A 121 -3.28 -1.87 -1.61
CA THR A 121 -4.32 -2.33 -0.69
C THR A 121 -5.41 -1.27 -0.64
N ILE A 122 -6.63 -1.66 -0.95
CA ILE A 122 -7.80 -0.79 -0.92
C ILE A 122 -8.48 -0.95 0.43
N LEU A 123 -8.58 0.14 1.15
CA LEU A 123 -9.27 0.24 2.43
C LEU A 123 -10.57 1.02 2.20
N HIS A 124 -11.70 0.33 2.20
CA HIS A 124 -13.01 0.93 2.03
C HIS A 124 -13.48 1.57 3.33
N VAL A 125 -14.17 2.69 3.22
CA VAL A 125 -14.73 3.43 4.35
C VAL A 125 -16.23 3.61 4.14
N SER A 126 -17.01 3.27 5.14
CA SER A 126 -18.43 3.57 5.19
C SER A 126 -18.80 4.32 6.45
N ILE A 127 -19.85 5.12 6.39
CA ILE A 127 -20.36 5.94 7.48
C ILE A 127 -21.86 5.78 7.53
N ASP A 128 -22.39 5.36 8.70
CA ASP A 128 -23.82 5.12 8.93
C ASP A 128 -24.47 4.23 7.86
N GLY A 129 -23.76 3.15 7.47
CA GLY A 129 -24.22 2.20 6.47
C GLY A 129 -24.18 2.68 5.02
N LYS A 130 -23.58 3.84 4.75
CA LYS A 130 -23.38 4.37 3.40
C LYS A 130 -21.92 4.38 3.03
N TYR A 131 -21.60 3.98 1.81
CA TYR A 131 -20.24 4.05 1.30
C TYR A 131 -19.75 5.50 1.22
N ALA A 132 -18.62 5.77 1.83
CA ALA A 132 -18.01 7.12 1.85
C ALA A 132 -16.88 7.26 0.82
N GLY A 133 -16.20 6.15 0.52
CA GLY A 133 -15.06 6.14 -0.40
C GLY A 133 -14.03 5.10 0.00
N HIS A 134 -12.82 5.25 -0.52
CA HIS A 134 -11.71 4.33 -0.20
C HIS A 134 -10.36 5.05 -0.12
N ILE A 135 -9.48 4.43 0.64
CA ILE A 135 -8.09 4.84 0.82
C ILE A 135 -7.22 3.79 0.12
N ILE A 136 -6.24 4.24 -0.65
CA ILE A 136 -5.29 3.37 -1.34
C ILE A 136 -3.97 3.43 -0.61
N ILE A 137 -3.49 2.26 -0.22
CA ILE A 137 -2.25 2.09 0.54
C ILE A 137 -1.31 1.23 -0.29
N ALA A 138 -0.11 1.74 -0.54
CA ALA A 138 0.90 1.05 -1.32
C ALA A 138 2.29 1.24 -0.73
N ASP A 139 3.17 0.30 -1.06
CA ASP A 139 4.59 0.42 -0.76
C ASP A 139 5.23 1.36 -1.79
N VAL A 140 5.85 2.43 -1.29
CA VAL A 140 6.36 3.52 -2.12
C VAL A 140 7.74 3.17 -2.66
N VAL A 141 7.91 3.32 -3.97
CA VAL A 141 9.20 3.19 -4.65
C VAL A 141 10.16 4.25 -4.15
N LYS A 142 11.40 3.87 -3.84
CA LYS A 142 12.46 4.79 -3.44
C LYS A 142 12.74 5.82 -4.52
N GLU A 143 12.96 7.06 -4.12
CA GLU A 143 13.19 8.18 -5.04
C GLU A 143 14.42 7.97 -5.94
N ASP A 144 15.44 7.31 -5.41
CA ASP A 144 16.70 7.04 -6.11
C ASP A 144 16.72 5.72 -6.90
N ALA A 145 15.66 4.89 -6.81
CA ALA A 145 15.64 3.56 -7.44
C ALA A 145 15.80 3.64 -8.97
N ALA A 146 15.09 4.54 -9.64
CA ALA A 146 15.20 4.69 -11.10
C ALA A 146 16.60 5.16 -11.53
N GLU A 147 17.20 6.06 -10.77
CA GLU A 147 18.56 6.53 -11.04
C GLU A 147 19.58 5.42 -10.78
N CYS A 148 19.39 4.61 -9.74
CA CYS A 148 20.22 3.44 -9.46
C CYS A 148 20.21 2.46 -10.63
N ILE A 149 19.05 2.14 -11.22
CA ILE A 149 18.92 1.26 -12.38
C ILE A 149 19.70 1.83 -13.58
N LYS A 150 19.54 3.11 -13.89
CA LYS A 150 20.29 3.79 -14.97
C LYS A 150 21.81 3.70 -14.75
N ARG A 151 22.26 3.91 -13.54
CA ARG A 151 23.69 3.84 -13.19
C ARG A 151 24.24 2.42 -13.31
N LEU A 152 23.47 1.39 -13.00
CA LEU A 152 23.85 0.00 -13.22
C LEU A 152 24.07 -0.29 -14.71
N HIS A 153 23.14 0.13 -15.57
CA HIS A 153 23.32 -0.01 -17.02
C HIS A 153 24.54 0.75 -17.53
N ALA A 154 24.77 1.98 -17.05
CA ALA A 154 25.94 2.77 -17.41
C ALA A 154 27.27 2.11 -16.94
N ALA A 155 27.22 1.33 -15.86
CA ALA A 155 28.34 0.55 -15.35
C ALA A 155 28.57 -0.80 -16.09
N GLY A 156 27.71 -1.15 -17.07
CA GLY A 156 27.87 -2.34 -17.89
C GLY A 156 26.94 -3.51 -17.57
N VAL A 157 26.02 -3.34 -16.60
CA VAL A 157 24.95 -4.32 -16.35
C VAL A 157 24.04 -4.37 -17.57
N ARG A 158 23.86 -5.56 -18.12
CA ARG A 158 23.08 -5.78 -19.34
C ARG A 158 21.62 -6.01 -19.08
N LYS A 159 21.28 -6.55 -17.90
CA LYS A 159 19.92 -6.95 -17.55
C LYS A 159 19.61 -6.67 -16.09
N THR A 160 18.47 -6.03 -15.85
CA THR A 160 17.90 -5.77 -14.53
C THR A 160 16.54 -6.43 -14.41
N VAL A 161 16.35 -7.23 -13.36
CA VAL A 161 15.16 -8.08 -13.16
C VAL A 161 14.56 -7.78 -11.79
N MET A 162 13.23 -7.67 -11.72
CA MET A 162 12.51 -7.54 -10.45
C MET A 162 11.72 -8.81 -10.15
N LEU A 163 11.83 -9.30 -8.91
CA LEU A 163 11.02 -10.38 -8.37
C LEU A 163 10.04 -9.83 -7.32
N THR A 164 8.77 -10.22 -7.40
CA THR A 164 7.76 -9.81 -6.42
C THR A 164 6.63 -10.82 -6.28
N GLY A 165 6.02 -10.87 -5.08
CA GLY A 165 4.77 -11.60 -4.84
C GLY A 165 3.51 -10.89 -5.36
N ASP A 166 3.63 -9.63 -5.80
CA ASP A 166 2.50 -8.83 -6.27
C ASP A 166 1.89 -9.39 -7.56
N ARG A 167 0.68 -8.91 -7.87
CA ARG A 167 0.02 -9.21 -9.15
C ARG A 167 0.87 -8.71 -10.33
N ALA A 168 0.74 -9.38 -11.48
CA ALA A 168 1.54 -9.08 -12.67
C ALA A 168 1.39 -7.62 -13.14
N GLU A 169 0.18 -7.06 -13.00
CA GLU A 169 -0.14 -5.68 -13.40
C GLU A 169 0.63 -4.67 -12.54
N VAL A 170 0.72 -4.93 -11.22
CA VAL A 170 1.50 -4.10 -10.27
C VAL A 170 2.99 -4.19 -10.58
N ALA A 171 3.48 -5.41 -10.76
CA ALA A 171 4.88 -5.64 -11.10
C ALA A 171 5.27 -4.93 -12.39
N LYS A 172 4.42 -5.00 -13.41
CA LYS A 172 4.60 -4.30 -14.69
C LYS A 172 4.72 -2.79 -14.50
N ALA A 173 3.76 -2.18 -13.81
CA ALA A 173 3.74 -0.72 -13.60
C ALA A 173 5.01 -0.22 -12.87
N VAL A 174 5.47 -0.97 -11.86
CA VAL A 174 6.72 -0.63 -11.15
C VAL A 174 7.94 -0.80 -12.05
N ALA A 175 8.02 -1.90 -12.82
CA ALA A 175 9.14 -2.16 -13.72
C ALA A 175 9.26 -1.08 -14.81
N GLU A 176 8.14 -0.70 -15.43
CA GLU A 176 8.11 0.38 -16.45
C GLU A 176 8.51 1.73 -15.84
N LYS A 177 8.01 2.06 -14.64
CA LYS A 177 8.37 3.31 -13.93
C LYS A 177 9.86 3.39 -13.62
N LEU A 178 10.49 2.26 -13.26
CA LEU A 178 11.90 2.20 -12.88
C LEU A 178 12.86 2.00 -14.08
N GLY A 179 12.33 1.58 -15.24
CA GLY A 179 13.14 1.24 -16.41
C GLY A 179 13.88 -0.10 -16.26
N LEU A 180 13.25 -1.07 -15.60
CA LEU A 180 13.75 -2.44 -15.49
C LEU A 180 13.48 -3.23 -16.78
N ASP A 181 14.39 -4.16 -17.13
CA ASP A 181 14.30 -4.94 -18.37
C ASP A 181 13.30 -6.09 -18.27
N GLU A 182 13.14 -6.66 -17.06
CA GLU A 182 12.28 -7.81 -16.83
C GLU A 182 11.66 -7.78 -15.43
N TYR A 183 10.50 -8.40 -15.28
CA TYR A 183 9.85 -8.57 -13.97
C TYR A 183 9.11 -9.90 -13.89
N HIS A 184 9.04 -10.46 -12.68
CA HIS A 184 8.25 -11.64 -12.36
C HIS A 184 7.38 -11.34 -11.15
N GLY A 185 6.06 -11.43 -11.35
CA GLY A 185 5.03 -11.26 -10.33
C GLY A 185 4.45 -12.59 -9.86
N LYS A 186 3.64 -12.55 -8.80
CA LYS A 186 2.96 -13.71 -8.19
C LYS A 186 3.91 -14.80 -7.68
N LEU A 187 5.14 -14.46 -7.33
CA LEU A 187 6.12 -15.41 -6.81
C LEU A 187 5.87 -15.68 -5.33
N LEU A 188 5.95 -16.94 -4.94
CA LEU A 188 6.02 -17.34 -3.54
C LEU A 188 7.43 -17.09 -2.99
N PRO A 189 7.63 -17.05 -1.66
CA PRO A 189 8.96 -16.87 -1.07
C PRO A 189 9.99 -17.91 -1.55
N GLU A 190 9.53 -19.13 -1.83
CA GLU A 190 10.35 -20.23 -2.35
C GLU A 190 10.72 -20.10 -3.84
N ASP A 191 10.05 -19.24 -4.60
CA ASP A 191 10.29 -18.99 -6.03
C ASP A 191 11.30 -17.85 -6.25
N LYS A 192 11.64 -17.11 -5.21
CA LYS A 192 12.59 -16.00 -5.22
C LYS A 192 13.99 -16.46 -4.87
#